data_23869302c251d153f5f1b2ed8fb37bba
#
_entry.id   23869302c251d153f5f1b2ed8fb37bba
#
_cell.length_a   1.000
_cell.length_b   1.000
_cell.length_c   1.000
_cell.angle_alpha   90.00
_cell.angle_beta   90.00
_cell.angle_gamma   90.00
#
_symmetry.space_group_name_H-M   'P 1'
#
loop_
_entity.id
_entity.type
_entity.pdbx_description
1 polymer ?
#
loop_
_entity_poly.entity_id
_entity_poly.type
_entity_poly.pdbx_seq_one_letter_code
_entity_poly.pdbx_strand_id
1 'polypeptide(L)'
;MNGRISALSDKTKIRYGKFLTAVFFTYAALFLFPLKIVPKNVPYSYALYDKTGVLLGASVASDGQWRFSPGEVPDKFAQAVIVFEDKRFYYHLGVDPIAVVRAVVSNIRAGRIVSGASTLTMQTMRLLAGNKPRTFGQKCRESFLAVMAEIRLGKAKILSLYAAHAPFGGNVIGIE
;
A
#
# COMPACT_ATOMS: atom_id res chain seq x y z
N MET A 1 -4.64 -52.62 17.98
CA MET A 1 -5.17 -51.26 18.12
C MET A 1 -4.09 -50.15 17.94
N ASN A 2 -2.83 -50.41 18.31
CA ASN A 2 -1.74 -49.41 18.23
C ASN A 2 -1.30 -49.00 16.81
N GLY A 3 -1.39 -49.89 15.81
CA GLY A 3 -0.93 -49.55 14.44
C GLY A 3 -1.81 -48.55 13.66
N ARG A 4 -3.10 -48.41 14.01
CA ARG A 4 -3.98 -47.41 13.36
C ARG A 4 -3.77 -45.99 13.86
N ILE A 5 -3.37 -45.85 15.12
CA ILE A 5 -3.11 -44.52 15.73
C ILE A 5 -1.77 -43.94 15.23
N SER A 6 -0.74 -44.78 15.05
CA SER A 6 0.54 -44.33 14.47
C SER A 6 0.40 -43.90 13.02
N ALA A 7 -0.35 -44.66 12.20
CA ALA A 7 -0.57 -44.29 10.79
C ALA A 7 -1.39 -43.02 10.60
N LEU A 8 -2.32 -42.71 11.51
CA LEU A 8 -3.05 -41.42 11.53
C LEU A 8 -2.13 -40.25 11.91
N SER A 9 -1.23 -40.45 12.87
CA SER A 9 -0.21 -39.46 13.27
C SER A 9 0.72 -39.14 12.12
N ASP A 10 1.20 -40.14 11.38
CA ASP A 10 2.14 -39.92 10.26
C ASP A 10 1.48 -39.22 9.07
N LYS A 11 0.25 -39.59 8.71
CA LYS A 11 -0.51 -38.85 7.67
C LYS A 11 -0.75 -37.40 8.04
N THR A 12 -0.99 -37.12 9.30
CA THR A 12 -1.18 -35.76 9.80
C THR A 12 0.12 -34.97 9.74
N LYS A 13 1.24 -35.51 10.17
CA LYS A 13 2.58 -34.89 10.06
C LYS A 13 2.96 -34.60 8.62
N ILE A 14 2.70 -35.54 7.70
CA ILE A 14 2.95 -35.35 6.25
C ILE A 14 2.09 -34.19 5.69
N ARG A 15 0.81 -34.09 6.09
CA ARG A 15 -0.07 -32.96 5.68
C ARG A 15 0.45 -31.64 6.17
N TYR A 16 0.83 -31.54 7.44
CA TYR A 16 1.43 -30.32 8.00
C TYR A 16 2.77 -30.00 7.34
N GLY A 17 3.63 -30.97 7.09
CA GLY A 17 4.87 -30.78 6.35
C GLY A 17 4.63 -30.18 4.95
N LYS A 18 3.75 -30.76 4.16
CA LYS A 18 3.38 -30.25 2.84
C LYS A 18 2.79 -28.85 2.90
N PHE A 19 1.95 -28.57 3.90
CA PHE A 19 1.38 -27.24 4.10
C PHE A 19 2.46 -26.20 4.41
N LEU A 20 3.36 -26.49 5.35
CA LEU A 20 4.47 -25.60 5.70
C LEU A 20 5.42 -25.35 4.51
N THR A 21 5.71 -26.41 3.75
CA THR A 21 6.52 -26.29 2.53
C THR A 21 5.84 -25.40 1.49
N ALA A 22 4.54 -25.57 1.26
CA ALA A 22 3.78 -24.71 0.35
C ALA A 22 3.77 -23.25 0.82
N VAL A 23 3.55 -23.02 2.11
CA VAL A 23 3.62 -21.67 2.71
C VAL A 23 5.01 -21.05 2.52
N PHE A 24 6.08 -21.81 2.77
CA PHE A 24 7.45 -21.34 2.58
C PHE A 24 7.73 -20.97 1.12
N PHE A 25 7.39 -21.84 0.16
CA PHE A 25 7.60 -21.55 -1.26
C PHE A 25 6.74 -20.40 -1.75
N THR A 26 5.50 -20.27 -1.27
CA THR A 26 4.65 -19.12 -1.57
C THR A 26 5.28 -17.84 -1.04
N TYR A 27 5.75 -17.84 0.20
CA TYR A 27 6.43 -16.70 0.80
C TYR A 27 7.72 -16.34 0.06
N ALA A 28 8.55 -17.33 -0.28
CA ALA A 28 9.76 -17.14 -1.05
C ALA A 28 9.47 -16.58 -2.45
N ALA A 29 8.46 -17.11 -3.15
CA ALA A 29 8.03 -16.60 -4.44
C ALA A 29 7.52 -15.15 -4.34
N LEU A 30 6.74 -14.82 -3.32
CA LEU A 30 6.30 -13.47 -3.03
C LEU A 30 7.48 -12.54 -2.76
N PHE A 31 8.49 -13.01 -2.03
CA PHE A 31 9.69 -12.21 -1.73
C PHE A 31 10.58 -11.99 -2.95
N LEU A 32 10.69 -12.99 -3.84
CA LEU A 32 11.48 -12.91 -5.06
C LEU A 32 10.77 -12.16 -6.20
N PHE A 33 9.45 -12.00 -6.12
CA PHE A 33 8.69 -11.27 -7.14
C PHE A 33 9.17 -9.80 -7.22
N PRO A 34 9.62 -9.31 -8.37
CA PRO A 34 10.15 -7.95 -8.48
C PRO A 34 9.08 -6.91 -8.23
N LEU A 35 9.20 -6.17 -7.13
CA LEU A 35 8.31 -5.05 -6.80
C LEU A 35 8.70 -3.79 -7.61
N LYS A 36 8.57 -3.87 -8.94
CA LYS A 36 8.86 -2.74 -9.85
C LYS A 36 7.68 -1.74 -9.85
N ILE A 37 7.41 -1.12 -8.71
CA ILE A 37 6.24 -0.25 -8.57
C ILE A 37 6.64 1.22 -8.47
N VAL A 38 7.83 1.52 -7.95
CA VAL A 38 8.30 2.90 -7.86
C VAL A 38 8.59 3.40 -9.27
N PRO A 39 7.91 4.44 -9.74
CA PRO A 39 8.18 5.00 -11.06
C PRO A 39 9.65 5.41 -11.15
N LYS A 40 10.34 4.95 -12.19
CA LYS A 40 11.64 5.47 -12.56
C LYS A 40 11.40 6.79 -13.32
N ASN A 41 12.13 7.82 -13.08
CA ASN A 41 12.03 9.10 -13.78
C ASN A 41 10.74 9.90 -13.51
N VAL A 42 10.41 10.10 -12.24
CA VAL A 42 9.39 11.07 -11.85
C VAL A 42 9.99 12.47 -11.98
N PRO A 43 9.41 13.38 -12.77
CA PRO A 43 9.89 14.75 -12.85
C PRO A 43 9.59 15.51 -11.56
N TYR A 44 10.53 16.34 -11.12
CA TYR A 44 10.39 17.18 -9.94
C TYR A 44 10.37 18.66 -10.30
N SER A 45 9.69 19.43 -9.48
CA SER A 45 9.74 20.89 -9.46
C SER A 45 11.05 21.37 -8.86
N TYR A 46 11.43 22.59 -9.19
CA TYR A 46 12.63 23.23 -8.64
C TYR A 46 12.23 24.46 -7.84
N ALA A 47 12.82 24.60 -6.67
CA ALA A 47 12.75 25.81 -5.87
C ALA A 47 14.16 26.35 -5.65
N LEU A 48 14.36 27.62 -5.94
CA LEU A 48 15.64 28.32 -5.81
C LEU A 48 15.56 29.23 -4.57
N TYR A 49 16.50 29.04 -3.67
CA TYR A 49 16.60 29.83 -2.45
C TYR A 49 17.92 30.63 -2.45
N ASP A 50 17.93 31.78 -1.80
CA ASP A 50 19.16 32.49 -1.50
C ASP A 50 19.91 31.81 -0.33
N LYS A 51 21.10 32.34 -0.02
CA LYS A 51 21.95 31.83 1.09
C LYS A 51 21.30 31.93 2.48
N THR A 52 20.23 32.72 2.61
CA THR A 52 19.50 32.95 3.86
C THR A 52 18.21 32.16 3.95
N GLY A 53 17.89 31.33 2.91
CA GLY A 53 16.69 30.51 2.84
C GLY A 53 15.47 31.27 2.29
N VAL A 54 15.63 32.45 1.73
CA VAL A 54 14.54 33.18 1.08
C VAL A 54 14.30 32.61 -0.31
N LEU A 55 13.05 32.26 -0.63
CA LEU A 55 12.67 31.76 -1.94
C LEU A 55 12.82 32.85 -3.01
N LEU A 56 13.70 32.61 -3.99
CA LEU A 56 13.95 33.50 -5.13
C LEU A 56 13.06 33.15 -6.32
N GLY A 57 12.66 31.93 -6.47
CA GLY A 57 11.80 31.49 -7.56
C GLY A 57 11.52 29.98 -7.52
N ALA A 58 10.53 29.55 -8.26
CA ALA A 58 10.19 28.15 -8.41
C ALA A 58 9.71 27.85 -9.83
N SER A 59 9.91 26.60 -10.28
CA SER A 59 9.45 26.11 -11.57
C SER A 59 8.72 24.78 -11.40
N VAL A 60 7.58 24.67 -12.02
CA VAL A 60 6.79 23.44 -12.07
C VAL A 60 7.55 22.35 -12.84
N ALA A 61 7.32 21.09 -12.48
CA ALA A 61 7.88 19.94 -13.18
C ALA A 61 7.42 19.87 -14.65
N SER A 62 8.14 19.15 -15.50
CA SER A 62 7.88 19.06 -16.94
C SER A 62 6.52 18.48 -17.31
N ASP A 63 5.86 17.79 -16.36
CA ASP A 63 4.49 17.26 -16.50
C ASP A 63 3.40 18.24 -15.99
N GLY A 64 3.77 19.48 -15.66
CA GLY A 64 2.85 20.50 -15.16
C GLY A 64 2.42 20.31 -13.71
N GLN A 65 3.05 19.40 -12.96
CA GLN A 65 2.74 19.13 -11.57
C GLN A 65 3.75 19.82 -10.64
N TRP A 66 3.26 20.36 -9.54
CA TRP A 66 4.10 20.72 -8.40
C TRP A 66 4.43 19.45 -7.63
N ARG A 67 5.69 19.07 -7.65
CA ARG A 67 6.19 17.87 -6.97
C ARG A 67 7.62 18.07 -6.56
N PHE A 68 7.89 18.00 -5.27
CA PHE A 68 9.23 18.10 -4.72
C PHE A 68 9.75 16.71 -4.34
N SER A 69 11.04 16.64 -4.05
CA SER A 69 11.65 15.39 -3.57
C SER A 69 11.07 15.04 -2.21
N PRO A 70 10.68 13.77 -1.95
CA PRO A 70 10.08 13.41 -0.68
C PRO A 70 11.03 13.67 0.48
N GLY A 71 10.59 14.52 1.40
CA GLY A 71 11.23 14.82 2.67
C GLY A 71 10.74 13.92 3.80
N GLU A 72 10.95 14.36 5.04
CA GLU A 72 10.38 13.71 6.21
C GLU A 72 8.87 13.97 6.26
N VAL A 73 8.12 12.92 6.61
CA VAL A 73 6.66 13.05 6.75
C VAL A 73 6.34 13.67 8.10
N PRO A 74 5.73 14.88 8.15
CA PRO A 74 5.38 15.50 9.42
C PRO A 74 4.39 14.63 10.21
N ASP A 75 4.61 14.50 11.53
CA ASP A 75 3.76 13.65 12.39
C ASP A 75 2.27 14.03 12.33
N LYS A 76 1.97 15.32 12.28
CA LYS A 76 0.59 15.80 12.17
C LYS A 76 -0.08 15.34 10.87
N PHE A 77 0.66 15.36 9.76
CA PHE A 77 0.16 14.85 8.48
C PHE A 77 -0.04 13.34 8.54
N ALA A 78 0.94 12.60 9.05
CA ALA A 78 0.87 11.16 9.23
C ALA A 78 -0.38 10.75 10.01
N GLN A 79 -0.62 11.38 11.17
CA GLN A 79 -1.78 11.14 12.02
C GLN A 79 -3.09 11.48 11.29
N ALA A 80 -3.18 12.62 10.63
CA ALA A 80 -4.36 13.04 9.90
C ALA A 80 -4.73 12.04 8.79
N VAL A 81 -3.77 11.65 7.97
CA VAL A 81 -3.98 10.69 6.88
C VAL A 81 -4.40 9.33 7.41
N ILE A 82 -3.76 8.82 8.47
CA ILE A 82 -4.10 7.53 9.07
C ILE A 82 -5.52 7.57 9.64
N VAL A 83 -5.88 8.62 10.36
CA VAL A 83 -7.24 8.74 10.94
C VAL A 83 -8.30 8.87 9.87
N PHE A 84 -8.02 9.54 8.76
CA PHE A 84 -8.97 9.80 7.69
C PHE A 84 -9.10 8.61 6.73
N GLU A 85 -7.97 8.09 6.23
CA GLU A 85 -7.93 7.09 5.17
C GLU A 85 -7.92 5.64 5.70
N ASP A 86 -7.23 5.38 6.82
CA ASP A 86 -6.97 4.02 7.28
C ASP A 86 -6.69 3.96 8.79
N LYS A 87 -7.73 4.10 9.61
CA LYS A 87 -7.62 4.13 11.09
C LYS A 87 -6.87 2.95 11.70
N ARG A 88 -6.77 1.84 10.96
CA ARG A 88 -6.11 0.62 11.43
C ARG A 88 -4.84 0.30 10.66
N PHE A 89 -4.25 1.30 10.04
CA PHE A 89 -3.04 1.20 9.23
C PHE A 89 -1.95 0.31 9.86
N TYR A 90 -1.68 0.48 11.14
CA TYR A 90 -0.64 -0.26 11.85
C TYR A 90 -1.03 -1.70 12.23
N TYR A 91 -2.29 -2.10 12.07
CA TYR A 91 -2.82 -3.37 12.57
C TYR A 91 -3.11 -4.41 11.47
N HIS A 92 -2.83 -4.11 10.22
CA HIS A 92 -3.01 -5.04 9.10
C HIS A 92 -1.81 -5.06 8.15
N LEU A 93 -1.71 -6.10 7.34
CA LEU A 93 -0.66 -6.31 6.34
C LEU A 93 -1.15 -5.91 4.94
N GLY A 94 -1.36 -4.61 4.72
CA GLY A 94 -1.73 -4.05 3.42
C GLY A 94 -3.21 -4.14 3.06
N VAL A 95 -3.94 -5.11 3.57
CA VAL A 95 -5.40 -5.26 3.45
C VAL A 95 -6.00 -5.37 4.83
N ASP A 96 -7.08 -4.63 5.11
CA ASP A 96 -7.81 -4.68 6.36
C ASP A 96 -9.04 -5.60 6.24
N PRO A 97 -9.00 -6.84 6.76
CA PRO A 97 -10.11 -7.79 6.66
C PRO A 97 -11.39 -7.29 7.35
N ILE A 98 -11.25 -6.54 8.45
CA ILE A 98 -12.42 -5.99 9.17
C ILE A 98 -13.07 -4.87 8.35
N ALA A 99 -12.27 -4.01 7.70
CA ALA A 99 -12.80 -3.01 6.78
C ALA A 99 -13.51 -3.65 5.58
N VAL A 100 -12.99 -4.78 5.06
CA VAL A 100 -13.62 -5.54 3.98
C VAL A 100 -14.99 -6.07 4.43
N VAL A 101 -15.07 -6.74 5.57
CA VAL A 101 -16.34 -7.26 6.11
C VAL A 101 -17.34 -6.12 6.35
N ARG A 102 -16.89 -5.03 6.99
CA ARG A 102 -17.73 -3.85 7.22
C ARG A 102 -18.27 -3.28 5.91
N ALA A 103 -17.42 -3.12 4.89
CA ALA A 103 -17.84 -2.57 3.60
C ALA A 103 -18.85 -3.50 2.89
N VAL A 104 -18.64 -4.82 2.91
CA VAL A 104 -19.58 -5.79 2.35
C VAL A 104 -20.95 -5.69 3.03
N VAL A 105 -20.98 -5.73 4.36
CA VAL A 105 -22.24 -5.63 5.12
C VAL A 105 -22.95 -4.31 4.86
N SER A 106 -22.22 -3.19 4.86
CA SER A 106 -22.80 -1.87 4.60
C SER A 106 -23.39 -1.75 3.19
N ASN A 107 -22.68 -2.29 2.18
CA ASN A 107 -23.11 -2.22 0.79
C ASN A 107 -24.33 -3.14 0.53
N ILE A 108 -24.36 -4.34 1.13
CA ILE A 108 -25.54 -5.23 1.05
C ILE A 108 -26.74 -4.57 1.68
N ARG A 109 -26.61 -4.00 2.90
CA ARG A 109 -27.72 -3.31 3.59
C ARG A 109 -28.25 -2.12 2.81
N ALA A 110 -27.36 -1.38 2.15
CA ALA A 110 -27.73 -0.19 1.38
C ALA A 110 -28.23 -0.50 -0.03
N GLY A 111 -28.09 -1.73 -0.54
CA GLY A 111 -28.37 -2.11 -1.93
C GLY A 111 -27.50 -1.40 -2.98
N ARG A 112 -26.49 -0.67 -2.54
CA ARG A 112 -25.56 0.08 -3.41
C ARG A 112 -24.20 0.22 -2.73
N ILE A 113 -23.18 0.63 -3.49
CA ILE A 113 -21.84 0.87 -2.93
C ILE A 113 -21.83 2.19 -2.14
N VAL A 114 -21.80 2.09 -0.81
CA VAL A 114 -21.72 3.22 0.13
C VAL A 114 -20.44 3.22 0.95
N SER A 115 -19.68 2.11 0.96
CA SER A 115 -18.44 1.97 1.73
C SER A 115 -17.37 1.25 0.93
N GLY A 116 -16.14 1.70 1.09
CA GLY A 116 -14.94 1.07 0.55
C GLY A 116 -14.09 0.41 1.65
N ALA A 117 -13.25 -0.53 1.23
CA ALA A 117 -12.29 -1.22 2.10
C ALA A 117 -10.84 -1.04 1.59
N SER A 118 -10.57 0.06 0.88
CA SER A 118 -9.22 0.33 0.39
C SER A 118 -8.39 0.91 1.53
N THR A 119 -7.26 0.29 1.81
CA THR A 119 -6.29 0.74 2.81
C THR A 119 -5.36 1.81 2.22
N LEU A 120 -4.63 2.50 3.08
CA LEU A 120 -3.61 3.46 2.69
C LEU A 120 -2.54 2.80 1.81
N THR A 121 -2.13 1.57 2.13
CA THR A 121 -1.17 0.80 1.35
C THR A 121 -1.70 0.46 -0.04
N MET A 122 -2.96 0.05 -0.18
CA MET A 122 -3.59 -0.18 -1.48
C MET A 122 -3.64 1.09 -2.33
N GLN A 123 -3.96 2.22 -1.72
CA GLN A 123 -3.97 3.53 -2.39
C GLN A 123 -2.57 3.91 -2.86
N THR A 124 -1.55 3.74 -2.01
CA THR A 124 -0.14 3.98 -2.37
C THR A 124 0.27 3.13 -3.58
N MET A 125 -0.04 1.83 -3.57
CA MET A 125 0.28 0.95 -4.69
C MET A 125 -0.42 1.36 -5.98
N ARG A 126 -1.64 1.84 -5.90
CA ARG A 126 -2.39 2.36 -7.04
C ARG A 126 -1.77 3.63 -7.61
N LEU A 127 -1.38 4.59 -6.77
CA LEU A 127 -0.71 5.82 -7.18
C LEU A 127 0.60 5.52 -7.91
N LEU A 128 1.43 4.64 -7.35
CA LEU A 128 2.70 4.22 -7.94
C LEU A 128 2.53 3.42 -9.25
N ALA A 129 1.40 2.73 -9.43
CA ALA A 129 1.08 1.98 -10.65
C ALA A 129 0.42 2.82 -11.76
N GLY A 130 0.37 4.16 -11.61
CA GLY A 130 -0.17 5.08 -12.61
C GLY A 130 -1.69 5.23 -12.57
N ASN A 131 -2.31 5.06 -11.39
CA ASN A 131 -3.73 5.36 -11.11
C ASN A 131 -4.73 4.79 -12.15
N LYS A 132 -4.58 3.52 -12.50
CA LYS A 132 -5.40 2.82 -13.51
C LYS A 132 -6.90 2.81 -13.16
N PRO A 133 -7.79 2.62 -14.16
CA PRO A 133 -9.25 2.56 -13.97
C PRO A 133 -9.66 1.53 -12.90
N ARG A 134 -10.69 1.87 -12.12
CA ARG A 134 -11.21 1.04 -11.02
C ARG A 134 -12.00 -0.16 -11.54
N THR A 135 -11.32 -1.28 -11.77
CA THR A 135 -11.93 -2.58 -12.05
C THR A 135 -11.74 -3.53 -10.86
N PHE A 136 -12.54 -4.59 -10.78
CA PHE A 136 -12.37 -5.62 -9.74
C PHE A 136 -10.99 -6.28 -9.83
N GLY A 137 -10.54 -6.63 -11.05
CA GLY A 137 -9.22 -7.21 -11.26
C GLY A 137 -8.09 -6.27 -10.84
N GLN A 138 -8.22 -4.96 -11.11
CA GLN A 138 -7.26 -3.97 -10.63
C GLN A 138 -7.25 -3.90 -9.09
N LYS A 139 -8.41 -4.00 -8.45
CA LYS A 139 -8.49 -4.03 -6.99
C LYS A 139 -7.81 -5.27 -6.38
N CYS A 140 -7.99 -6.44 -6.97
CA CYS A 140 -7.27 -7.66 -6.56
C CYS A 140 -5.75 -7.49 -6.72
N ARG A 141 -5.30 -6.91 -7.83
CA ARG A 141 -3.89 -6.59 -8.04
C ARG A 141 -3.35 -5.60 -7.01
N GLU A 142 -4.07 -4.53 -6.71
CA GLU A 142 -3.71 -3.55 -5.68
C GLU A 142 -3.61 -4.19 -4.30
N SER A 143 -4.55 -5.08 -3.94
CA SER A 143 -4.51 -5.84 -2.69
C SER A 143 -3.27 -6.73 -2.59
N PHE A 144 -2.95 -7.46 -3.66
CA PHE A 144 -1.75 -8.28 -3.73
C PHE A 144 -0.47 -7.45 -3.57
N LEU A 145 -0.36 -6.36 -4.32
CA LEU A 145 0.78 -5.45 -4.26
C LEU A 145 0.90 -4.77 -2.89
N ALA A 146 -0.23 -4.48 -2.23
CA ALA A 146 -0.24 -3.92 -0.89
C ALA A 146 0.36 -4.87 0.14
N VAL A 147 0.00 -6.15 0.12
CA VAL A 147 0.61 -7.17 1.00
C VAL A 147 2.11 -7.29 0.73
N MET A 148 2.51 -7.31 -0.54
CA MET A 148 3.92 -7.37 -0.93
C MET A 148 4.71 -6.14 -0.46
N ALA A 149 4.12 -4.96 -0.56
CA ALA A 149 4.72 -3.72 -0.11
C ALA A 149 4.92 -3.70 1.41
N GLU A 150 3.94 -4.16 2.18
CA GLU A 150 4.05 -4.25 3.64
C GLU A 150 5.20 -5.15 4.08
N ILE A 151 5.34 -6.32 3.45
CA ILE A 151 6.40 -7.28 3.76
C ILE A 151 7.80 -6.70 3.45
N ARG A 152 7.93 -5.87 2.41
CA ARG A 152 9.23 -5.41 1.91
C ARG A 152 9.63 -4.03 2.37
N LEU A 153 8.68 -3.12 2.49
CA LEU A 153 8.95 -1.70 2.73
C LEU A 153 8.65 -1.29 4.17
N GLY A 154 7.66 -1.93 4.79
CA GLY A 154 7.16 -1.55 6.11
C GLY A 154 6.36 -0.25 6.11
N LYS A 155 5.70 0.02 7.24
CA LYS A 155 4.73 1.11 7.41
C LYS A 155 5.30 2.50 7.15
N ALA A 156 6.46 2.80 7.71
CA ALA A 156 7.08 4.12 7.57
C ALA A 156 7.38 4.46 6.11
N LYS A 157 7.93 3.51 5.35
CA LYS A 157 8.23 3.72 3.94
C LYS A 157 6.98 3.84 3.09
N ILE A 158 5.92 3.08 3.38
CA ILE A 158 4.64 3.17 2.70
C ILE A 158 4.01 4.55 2.92
N LEU A 159 4.03 5.05 4.15
CA LEU A 159 3.53 6.37 4.48
C LEU A 159 4.32 7.49 3.76
N SER A 160 5.64 7.38 3.72
CA SER A 160 6.50 8.29 2.96
C SER A 160 6.19 8.27 1.46
N LEU A 161 5.96 7.09 0.88
CA LEU A 161 5.56 6.96 -0.53
C LEU A 161 4.17 7.55 -0.79
N TYR A 162 3.23 7.37 0.12
CA TYR A 162 1.91 8.01 0.02
C TYR A 162 2.06 9.52 0.04
N ALA A 163 2.76 10.05 1.03
CA ALA A 163 2.98 11.48 1.21
C ALA A 163 3.63 12.12 -0.03
N ALA A 164 4.55 11.39 -0.69
CA ALA A 164 5.25 11.87 -1.88
C ALA A 164 4.42 11.82 -3.18
N HIS A 165 3.39 10.96 -3.25
CA HIS A 165 2.69 10.70 -4.52
C HIS A 165 1.18 10.97 -4.47
N ALA A 166 0.62 11.24 -3.30
CA ALA A 166 -0.80 11.56 -3.18
C ALA A 166 -1.11 12.93 -3.79
N PRO A 167 -2.22 13.05 -4.55
CA PRO A 167 -2.68 14.34 -5.06
C PRO A 167 -3.40 15.10 -3.93
N PHE A 168 -3.00 16.36 -3.74
CA PHE A 168 -3.59 17.26 -2.73
C PHE A 168 -4.49 18.35 -3.32
N GLY A 169 -4.83 18.22 -4.59
CA GLY A 169 -5.72 19.13 -5.33
C GLY A 169 -4.98 19.95 -6.37
N GLY A 170 -5.72 20.38 -7.40
CA GLY A 170 -5.14 21.06 -8.55
C GLY A 170 -4.00 20.25 -9.19
N ASN A 171 -2.85 20.87 -9.32
CA ASN A 171 -1.65 20.25 -9.85
C ASN A 171 -0.56 19.96 -8.79
N VAL A 172 -0.95 19.83 -7.51
CA VAL A 172 -0.02 19.56 -6.40
C VAL A 172 0.00 18.07 -6.09
N ILE A 173 1.18 17.46 -6.15
CA ILE A 173 1.43 16.07 -5.81
C ILE A 173 2.50 16.02 -4.71
N GLY A 174 2.17 15.29 -3.65
CA GLY A 174 3.02 15.19 -2.46
C GLY A 174 2.87 16.37 -1.52
N ILE A 175 3.48 16.20 -0.36
CA ILE A 175 3.56 17.24 0.68
C ILE A 175 4.99 17.76 0.75
N GLU A 176 5.13 19.06 0.69
CA GLU A 176 6.30 19.82 1.19
C GLU A 176 5.88 21.20 1.62
#